data_feae770f7e0c9a136c6a54599123df76
#
_entry.id   feae770f7e0c9a136c6a54599123df76
#
_cell.length_a   1.000
_cell.length_b   1.000
_cell.length_c   1.000
_cell.angle_alpha   90.00
_cell.angle_beta   90.00
_cell.angle_gamma   90.00
#
_symmetry.space_group_name_H-M   'P 1'
#
loop_
_entity.id
_entity.type
_entity.pdbx_description
1 polymer ?
#
loop_
_entity_poly.entity_id
_entity_poly.type
_entity_poly.pdbx_seq_one_letter_code
_entity_poly.pdbx_strand_id
1 'polypeptide(L)'
;IKDPAPLATLLVDPAVLKVLHSGSEDLEVFQRWLGVLPQPLFDTQRAAALLGLGFGLGYRALVQEICAVDLPKGETCSDWLQRPLTESQCEYAGLDVTWLQRVWRELHEQCVRQDKLQWVLADGRDATSALGTEVDGFHRRIKTAWKLNRRQLGNLVAVCQWREDTARSRDKPRSWIIDD
;
A
#
# COMPACT_ATOMS: atom_id res chain seq x y z
N ILE A 1 14.63 -11.87 -7.54
CA ILE A 1 14.54 -13.04 -6.61
C ILE A 1 14.40 -14.27 -7.50
N LYS A 2 15.29 -15.26 -7.31
CA LYS A 2 15.27 -16.49 -8.15
C LYS A 2 14.11 -17.42 -7.79
N ASP A 3 13.78 -17.50 -6.49
CA ASP A 3 12.63 -18.27 -5.99
C ASP A 3 11.83 -17.41 -5.02
N PRO A 4 10.59 -17.03 -5.35
CA PRO A 4 9.73 -16.23 -4.50
C PRO A 4 8.90 -17.07 -3.50
N ALA A 5 8.91 -18.39 -3.56
CA ALA A 5 8.06 -19.25 -2.75
C ALA A 5 8.25 -19.05 -1.23
N PRO A 6 9.47 -18.85 -0.68
CA PRO A 6 9.62 -18.56 0.75
C PRO A 6 8.91 -17.27 1.19
N LEU A 7 8.93 -16.23 0.34
CA LEU A 7 8.21 -14.98 0.61
C LEU A 7 6.69 -15.20 0.57
N ALA A 8 6.19 -15.93 -0.43
CA ALA A 8 4.77 -16.25 -0.51
C ALA A 8 4.29 -17.02 0.72
N THR A 9 5.07 -17.99 1.19
CA THR A 9 4.79 -18.74 2.43
C THR A 9 4.74 -17.81 3.65
N LEU A 10 5.71 -16.93 3.80
CA LEU A 10 5.75 -15.96 4.90
C LEU A 10 4.55 -15.01 4.89
N LEU A 11 4.14 -14.55 3.70
CA LEU A 11 3.02 -13.60 3.58
C LEU A 11 1.68 -14.20 4.05
N VAL A 12 1.46 -15.48 3.89
CA VAL A 12 0.23 -16.15 4.30
C VAL A 12 0.31 -16.83 5.67
N ASP A 13 1.46 -16.84 6.32
CA ASP A 13 1.62 -17.45 7.65
C ASP A 13 0.80 -16.66 8.70
N PRO A 14 -0.22 -17.26 9.32
CA PRO A 14 -1.05 -16.57 10.30
C PRO A 14 -0.32 -16.25 11.61
N ALA A 15 0.81 -16.90 11.89
CA ALA A 15 1.62 -16.64 13.08
C ALA A 15 2.51 -15.40 12.93
N VAL A 16 2.68 -14.90 11.71
CA VAL A 16 3.54 -13.75 11.40
C VAL A 16 2.68 -12.55 10.99
N LEU A 17 2.70 -11.51 11.81
CA LEU A 17 2.06 -10.23 11.47
C LEU A 17 2.87 -9.50 10.39
N LYS A 18 2.26 -9.19 9.26
CA LYS A 18 2.86 -8.35 8.22
C LYS A 18 2.55 -6.90 8.50
N VAL A 19 3.58 -6.06 8.48
CA VAL A 19 3.47 -4.63 8.76
C VAL A 19 3.83 -3.86 7.50
N LEU A 20 2.92 -3.02 7.03
CA LEU A 20 3.13 -2.12 5.89
C LEU A 20 2.80 -0.68 6.30
N HIS A 21 3.15 0.26 5.44
CA HIS A 21 2.70 1.65 5.53
C HIS A 21 2.07 2.07 4.21
N SER A 22 0.76 2.37 4.22
CA SER A 22 0.02 2.72 2.98
C SER A 22 0.13 1.62 1.91
N GLY A 23 -0.03 0.36 2.32
CA GLY A 23 0.34 -0.83 1.55
C GLY A 23 -0.56 -1.19 0.36
N SER A 24 -1.45 -0.30 -0.10
CA SER A 24 -2.40 -0.62 -1.18
C SER A 24 -1.72 -1.04 -2.49
N GLU A 25 -0.61 -0.38 -2.86
CA GLU A 25 0.17 -0.70 -4.05
C GLU A 25 0.98 -1.98 -3.86
N ASP A 26 1.55 -2.18 -2.66
CA ASP A 26 2.26 -3.42 -2.31
C ASP A 26 1.35 -4.64 -2.40
N LEU A 27 0.10 -4.52 -1.94
CA LEU A 27 -0.89 -5.59 -2.04
C LEU A 27 -1.19 -5.96 -3.50
N GLU A 28 -1.31 -4.97 -4.40
CA GLU A 28 -1.47 -5.23 -5.83
C GLU A 28 -0.26 -5.97 -6.42
N VAL A 29 0.95 -5.59 -6.00
CA VAL A 29 2.19 -6.25 -6.42
C VAL A 29 2.23 -7.69 -5.92
N PHE A 30 1.96 -7.94 -4.64
CA PHE A 30 1.95 -9.30 -4.09
C PHE A 30 0.91 -10.18 -4.78
N GLN A 31 -0.31 -9.69 -4.96
CA GLN A 31 -1.35 -10.43 -5.66
C GLN A 31 -0.94 -10.78 -7.10
N ARG A 32 -0.34 -9.82 -7.81
CA ARG A 32 0.04 -10.02 -9.22
C ARG A 32 1.28 -10.91 -9.38
N TRP A 33 2.27 -10.75 -8.51
CA TRP A 33 3.56 -11.45 -8.63
C TRP A 33 3.55 -12.81 -7.96
N LEU A 34 2.93 -12.93 -6.78
CA LEU A 34 2.97 -14.13 -5.96
C LEU A 34 1.64 -14.88 -5.93
N GLY A 35 0.54 -14.25 -6.37
CA GLY A 35 -0.80 -14.82 -6.30
C GLY A 35 -1.36 -14.90 -4.88
N VAL A 36 -0.70 -14.27 -3.90
CA VAL A 36 -1.10 -14.30 -2.49
C VAL A 36 -1.19 -12.89 -1.92
N LEU A 37 -1.96 -12.73 -0.84
CA LEU A 37 -2.08 -11.49 -0.09
C LEU A 37 -1.64 -11.69 1.36
N PRO A 38 -0.94 -10.71 1.97
CA PRO A 38 -0.43 -10.82 3.33
C PRO A 38 -1.57 -10.86 4.36
N GLN A 39 -1.56 -11.87 5.22
CA GLN A 39 -2.47 -11.99 6.37
C GLN A 39 -1.78 -12.70 7.53
N PRO A 40 -1.97 -12.19 8.79
CA PRO A 40 -2.61 -10.93 9.16
C PRO A 40 -1.80 -9.71 8.71
N LEU A 41 -2.49 -8.60 8.45
CA LEU A 41 -1.89 -7.33 7.98
C LEU A 41 -2.17 -6.21 8.97
N PHE A 42 -1.13 -5.42 9.30
CA PHE A 42 -1.20 -4.18 10.06
C PHE A 42 -0.66 -3.04 9.19
N ASP A 43 -1.54 -2.15 8.75
CA ASP A 43 -1.13 -0.94 8.03
C ASP A 43 -0.96 0.22 9.00
N THR A 44 0.26 0.74 9.11
CA THR A 44 0.60 1.81 10.07
C THR A 44 -0.06 3.14 9.72
N GLN A 45 -0.36 3.43 8.45
CA GLN A 45 -1.10 4.62 8.06
C GLN A 45 -2.56 4.54 8.53
N ARG A 46 -3.19 3.36 8.40
CA ARG A 46 -4.55 3.10 8.86
C ARG A 46 -4.63 3.13 10.39
N ALA A 47 -3.67 2.54 11.06
CA ALA A 47 -3.57 2.59 12.52
C ALA A 47 -3.45 4.04 13.02
N ALA A 48 -2.59 4.86 12.41
CA ALA A 48 -2.44 6.28 12.74
C ALA A 48 -3.76 7.05 12.57
N ALA A 49 -4.50 6.81 11.48
CA ALA A 49 -5.80 7.43 11.26
C ALA A 49 -6.82 7.04 12.33
N LEU A 50 -6.92 5.75 12.69
CA LEU A 50 -7.81 5.25 13.74
C LEU A 50 -7.46 5.78 15.14
N LEU A 51 -6.18 6.05 15.38
CA LEU A 51 -5.70 6.66 16.64
C LEU A 51 -5.89 8.19 16.67
N GLY A 52 -6.29 8.81 15.56
CA GLY A 52 -6.51 10.26 15.49
C GLY A 52 -5.24 11.08 15.26
N LEU A 53 -4.13 10.46 14.86
CA LEU A 53 -2.88 11.16 14.56
C LEU A 53 -2.94 11.92 13.23
N GLY A 54 -3.84 11.52 12.32
CA GLY A 54 -4.09 12.17 11.03
C GLY A 54 -4.52 11.18 9.96
N PHE A 55 -5.32 11.65 9.01
CA PHE A 55 -5.76 10.83 7.90
C PHE A 55 -4.76 10.91 6.74
N GLY A 56 -4.30 9.74 6.26
CA GLY A 56 -3.39 9.68 5.11
C GLY A 56 -1.98 10.23 5.39
N LEU A 57 -1.50 10.19 6.63
CA LEU A 57 -0.13 10.57 6.95
C LEU A 57 0.86 9.73 6.15
N GLY A 58 1.78 10.40 5.44
CA GLY A 58 2.90 9.71 4.79
C GLY A 58 3.92 9.19 5.79
N TYR A 59 4.72 8.20 5.38
CA TYR A 59 5.68 7.51 6.25
C TYR A 59 6.63 8.46 6.98
N ARG A 60 7.25 9.40 6.27
CA ARG A 60 8.17 10.39 6.86
C ARG A 60 7.50 11.22 7.96
N ALA A 61 6.27 11.69 7.72
CA ALA A 61 5.53 12.47 8.71
C ALA A 61 5.18 11.62 9.94
N LEU A 62 4.83 10.36 9.73
CA LEU A 62 4.54 9.44 10.82
C LEU A 62 5.79 9.09 11.64
N VAL A 63 6.95 8.89 11.01
CA VAL A 63 8.23 8.69 11.70
C VAL A 63 8.62 9.93 12.49
N GLN A 64 8.44 11.12 11.93
CA GLN A 64 8.69 12.38 12.65
C GLN A 64 7.78 12.52 13.88
N GLU A 65 6.50 12.22 13.75
CA GLU A 65 5.51 12.32 14.83
C GLU A 65 5.83 11.35 15.99
N ILE A 66 6.16 10.08 15.64
CA ILE A 66 6.33 9.02 16.64
C ILE A 66 7.76 8.93 17.17
N CYS A 67 8.74 9.10 16.29
CA CYS A 67 10.14 8.86 16.62
C CYS A 67 10.95 10.15 16.80
N ALA A 68 10.36 11.32 16.52
CA ALA A 68 11.04 12.62 16.47
C ALA A 68 12.27 12.64 15.53
N VAL A 69 12.22 11.85 14.45
CA VAL A 69 13.27 11.72 13.45
C VAL A 69 12.80 12.28 12.13
N ASP A 70 13.54 13.23 11.58
CA ASP A 70 13.28 13.76 10.24
C ASP A 70 14.06 12.92 9.19
N LEU A 71 13.34 12.11 8.42
CA LEU A 71 13.92 11.31 7.35
C LEU A 71 14.29 12.21 6.17
N PRO A 72 15.43 11.96 5.49
CA PRO A 72 15.79 12.70 4.29
C PRO A 72 14.71 12.57 3.21
N LYS A 73 14.55 13.62 2.39
CA LYS A 73 13.76 13.52 1.16
C LYS A 73 14.56 12.65 0.20
N GLY A 74 14.01 11.50 -0.10
CA GLY A 74 14.79 10.46 -0.74
C GLY A 74 14.54 10.28 -2.23
N GLU A 75 14.91 9.12 -2.71
CA GLU A 75 15.01 8.63 -4.08
C GLU A 75 13.65 8.27 -4.72
N THR A 76 12.57 8.98 -4.37
CA THR A 76 11.20 8.65 -4.81
C THR A 76 11.02 8.64 -6.33
N CYS A 77 11.81 9.44 -7.06
CA CYS A 77 11.74 9.57 -8.51
C CYS A 77 12.96 8.97 -9.24
N SER A 78 13.82 8.23 -8.55
CA SER A 78 15.00 7.62 -9.17
C SER A 78 14.66 6.36 -9.97
N ASP A 79 15.55 5.93 -10.85
CA ASP A 79 15.37 4.70 -11.61
C ASP A 79 15.65 3.46 -10.73
N TRP A 80 14.59 2.90 -10.18
CA TRP A 80 14.63 1.69 -9.36
C TRP A 80 14.83 0.40 -10.16
N LEU A 81 14.82 0.47 -11.50
CA LEU A 81 15.08 -0.70 -12.37
C LEU A 81 16.56 -0.89 -12.65
N GLN A 82 17.39 0.15 -12.48
CA GLN A 82 18.83 0.01 -12.69
C GLN A 82 19.46 -1.03 -11.75
N ARG A 83 20.50 -1.73 -12.23
CA ARG A 83 21.30 -2.66 -11.44
C ARG A 83 22.79 -2.45 -11.72
N PRO A 84 23.63 -2.42 -10.66
CA PRO A 84 23.29 -2.45 -9.24
C PRO A 84 22.55 -1.17 -8.79
N LEU A 85 21.84 -1.25 -7.68
CA LEU A 85 21.29 -0.06 -7.02
C LEU A 85 22.45 0.82 -6.52
N THR A 86 22.22 2.14 -6.49
CA THR A 86 23.19 3.08 -5.89
C THR A 86 23.18 2.95 -4.36
N GLU A 87 24.24 3.42 -3.73
CA GLU A 87 24.33 3.46 -2.26
C GLU A 87 23.19 4.27 -1.65
N SER A 88 22.85 5.43 -2.24
CA SER A 88 21.73 6.27 -1.84
C SER A 88 20.38 5.54 -1.94
N GLN A 89 20.15 4.77 -3.00
CA GLN A 89 18.95 3.94 -3.13
C GLN A 89 18.88 2.84 -2.07
N CYS A 90 20.00 2.19 -1.78
CA CYS A 90 20.06 1.16 -0.74
C CYS A 90 19.81 1.77 0.65
N GLU A 91 20.39 2.92 0.94
CA GLU A 91 20.15 3.67 2.18
C GLU A 91 18.69 4.07 2.31
N TYR A 92 18.11 4.65 1.26
CA TYR A 92 16.69 5.04 1.23
C TYR A 92 15.78 3.84 1.51
N ALA A 93 15.97 2.73 0.80
CA ALA A 93 15.19 1.51 1.01
C ALA A 93 15.37 0.93 2.42
N GLY A 94 16.58 1.06 3.00
CA GLY A 94 16.85 0.68 4.38
C GLY A 94 16.08 1.51 5.39
N LEU A 95 15.96 2.83 5.17
CA LEU A 95 15.22 3.74 6.04
C LEU A 95 13.71 3.45 6.04
N ASP A 96 13.15 3.00 4.91
CA ASP A 96 11.73 2.64 4.81
C ASP A 96 11.34 1.46 5.72
N VAL A 97 12.28 0.60 6.11
CA VAL A 97 12.02 -0.53 7.02
C VAL A 97 12.58 -0.36 8.42
N THR A 98 13.67 0.39 8.58
CA THR A 98 14.37 0.55 9.88
C THR A 98 13.46 1.19 10.93
N TRP A 99 12.74 2.23 10.57
CA TRP A 99 11.84 2.95 11.48
C TRP A 99 10.45 2.33 11.56
N LEU A 100 10.05 1.54 10.56
CA LEU A 100 8.72 0.93 10.50
C LEU A 100 8.44 0.05 11.71
N GLN A 101 9.43 -0.73 12.16
CA GLN A 101 9.26 -1.58 13.34
C GLN A 101 9.04 -0.75 14.62
N ARG A 102 9.72 0.39 14.78
CA ARG A 102 9.54 1.26 15.93
C ARG A 102 8.18 1.96 15.90
N VAL A 103 7.81 2.48 14.74
CA VAL A 103 6.48 3.08 14.50
C VAL A 103 5.38 2.06 14.80
N TRP A 104 5.53 0.84 14.29
CA TRP A 104 4.56 -0.22 14.54
C TRP A 104 4.40 -0.54 16.03
N ARG A 105 5.49 -0.67 16.77
CA ARG A 105 5.42 -0.97 18.21
C ARG A 105 4.62 0.08 18.96
N GLU A 106 4.90 1.34 18.75
CA GLU A 106 4.19 2.43 19.39
C GLU A 106 2.71 2.47 19.02
N LEU A 107 2.40 2.37 17.70
CA LEU A 107 1.01 2.35 17.25
C LEU A 107 0.26 1.11 17.76
N HIS A 108 0.90 -0.05 17.77
CA HIS A 108 0.32 -1.29 18.28
C HIS A 108 -0.04 -1.16 19.77
N GLU A 109 0.87 -0.64 20.61
CA GLU A 109 0.61 -0.39 22.02
C GLU A 109 -0.53 0.59 22.23
N GLN A 110 -0.57 1.68 21.45
CA GLN A 110 -1.68 2.64 21.51
C GLN A 110 -3.01 2.00 21.07
N CYS A 111 -3.02 1.17 20.03
CA CYS A 111 -4.19 0.44 19.59
C CYS A 111 -4.70 -0.53 20.66
N VAL A 112 -3.81 -1.22 21.37
CA VAL A 112 -4.17 -2.09 22.49
C VAL A 112 -4.77 -1.27 23.63
N ARG A 113 -4.13 -0.19 24.06
CA ARG A 113 -4.63 0.69 25.15
C ARG A 113 -6.00 1.30 24.85
N GLN A 114 -6.33 1.56 23.58
CA GLN A 114 -7.60 2.16 23.14
C GLN A 114 -8.62 1.14 22.62
N ASP A 115 -8.35 -0.16 22.77
CA ASP A 115 -9.20 -1.27 22.26
C ASP A 115 -9.50 -1.17 20.75
N LYS A 116 -8.53 -0.67 19.97
CA LYS A 116 -8.65 -0.47 18.51
C LYS A 116 -7.88 -1.48 17.67
N LEU A 117 -7.08 -2.36 18.27
CA LEU A 117 -6.24 -3.31 17.54
C LEU A 117 -7.07 -4.18 16.58
N GLN A 118 -8.21 -4.66 17.03
CA GLN A 118 -9.08 -5.51 16.20
C GLN A 118 -9.65 -4.75 14.98
N TRP A 119 -9.83 -3.43 15.09
CA TRP A 119 -10.30 -2.61 13.97
C TRP A 119 -9.21 -2.45 12.92
N VAL A 120 -7.94 -2.24 13.32
CA VAL A 120 -6.81 -2.18 12.39
C VAL A 120 -6.63 -3.50 11.66
N LEU A 121 -6.71 -4.63 12.38
CA LEU A 121 -6.59 -5.97 11.78
C LEU A 121 -7.79 -6.31 10.88
N ALA A 122 -8.99 -5.82 11.21
CA ALA A 122 -10.16 -5.97 10.36
C ALA A 122 -10.01 -5.16 9.07
N ASP A 123 -9.57 -3.89 9.15
CA ASP A 123 -9.28 -3.06 7.97
C ASP A 123 -8.24 -3.72 7.05
N GLY A 124 -7.20 -4.33 7.62
CA GLY A 124 -6.21 -5.11 6.86
C GLY A 124 -6.83 -6.32 6.14
N ARG A 125 -7.74 -7.06 6.78
CA ARG A 125 -8.48 -8.17 6.15
C ARG A 125 -9.39 -7.67 5.03
N ASP A 126 -10.10 -6.56 5.25
CA ASP A 126 -11.00 -5.98 4.26
C ASP A 126 -10.24 -5.50 3.04
N ALA A 127 -9.08 -4.84 3.22
CA ALA A 127 -8.20 -4.41 2.14
C ALA A 127 -7.73 -5.59 1.27
N THR A 128 -7.32 -6.69 1.88
CA THR A 128 -6.90 -7.90 1.16
C THR A 128 -8.07 -8.61 0.48
N SER A 129 -9.24 -8.66 1.13
CA SER A 129 -10.44 -9.29 0.55
C SER A 129 -10.97 -8.51 -0.66
N ALA A 130 -10.94 -7.18 -0.60
CA ALA A 130 -11.38 -6.32 -1.70
C ALA A 130 -10.54 -6.54 -2.96
N LEU A 131 -9.21 -6.66 -2.83
CA LEU A 131 -8.32 -6.94 -3.96
C LEU A 131 -8.53 -8.32 -4.56
N GLY A 132 -8.86 -9.33 -3.76
CA GLY A 132 -9.15 -10.68 -4.23
C GLY A 132 -10.40 -10.77 -5.11
N THR A 133 -11.30 -9.79 -5.04
CA THR A 133 -12.57 -9.75 -5.77
C THR A 133 -12.60 -8.72 -6.92
N GLU A 134 -11.62 -7.84 -7.03
CA GLU A 134 -11.59 -6.77 -8.06
C GLU A 134 -11.00 -7.26 -9.39
N VAL A 135 -11.83 -7.88 -10.22
CA VAL A 135 -11.49 -8.07 -11.64
C VAL A 135 -11.86 -6.83 -12.47
N ASP A 136 -12.84 -6.00 -12.06
CA ASP A 136 -13.40 -4.92 -12.91
C ASP A 136 -13.78 -3.61 -12.16
N GLY A 137 -13.17 -3.29 -11.05
CA GLY A 137 -13.61 -2.17 -10.17
C GLY A 137 -12.87 -0.84 -10.30
N PHE A 138 -11.99 -0.63 -11.29
CA PHE A 138 -11.13 0.58 -11.38
C PHE A 138 -11.86 1.92 -11.31
N HIS A 139 -13.08 2.01 -11.87
CA HIS A 139 -13.91 3.21 -11.82
C HIS A 139 -14.36 3.59 -10.39
N ARG A 140 -14.41 2.62 -9.45
CA ARG A 140 -14.81 2.86 -8.05
C ARG A 140 -13.77 3.68 -7.27
N ARG A 141 -12.53 3.73 -7.75
CA ARG A 141 -11.45 4.53 -7.17
C ARG A 141 -11.57 6.01 -7.54
N ILE A 142 -12.36 6.34 -8.56
CA ILE A 142 -12.60 7.73 -8.98
C ILE A 142 -13.56 8.41 -8.01
N LYS A 143 -13.05 9.37 -7.25
CA LYS A 143 -13.76 10.05 -6.15
C LYS A 143 -15.11 10.69 -6.56
N THR A 144 -15.25 11.07 -7.83
CA THR A 144 -16.44 11.73 -8.36
C THR A 144 -17.40 10.80 -9.09
N ALA A 145 -17.11 9.51 -9.19
CA ALA A 145 -17.90 8.52 -9.93
C ALA A 145 -19.38 8.47 -9.45
N TRP A 146 -19.62 8.67 -8.16
CA TRP A 146 -20.98 8.67 -7.58
C TRP A 146 -21.90 9.81 -8.10
N LYS A 147 -21.34 10.87 -8.71
CA LYS A 147 -22.10 11.98 -9.29
C LYS A 147 -22.59 11.68 -10.72
N LEU A 148 -22.12 10.61 -11.32
CA LEU A 148 -22.35 10.29 -12.72
C LEU A 148 -23.69 9.57 -12.90
N ASN A 149 -24.41 9.89 -13.99
CA ASN A 149 -25.56 9.11 -14.41
C ASN A 149 -25.13 7.77 -15.01
N ARG A 150 -26.09 6.86 -15.25
CA ARG A 150 -25.82 5.50 -15.76
C ARG A 150 -24.97 5.46 -17.03
N ARG A 151 -25.25 6.35 -18.00
CA ARG A 151 -24.51 6.42 -19.26
C ARG A 151 -23.08 6.90 -19.06
N GLN A 152 -22.92 7.95 -18.24
CA GLN A 152 -21.62 8.50 -17.89
C GLN A 152 -20.80 7.47 -17.09
N LEU A 153 -21.41 6.75 -16.16
CA LEU A 153 -20.74 5.69 -15.41
C LEU A 153 -20.29 4.55 -16.33
N GLY A 154 -21.12 4.15 -17.31
CA GLY A 154 -20.71 3.17 -18.30
C GLY A 154 -19.49 3.60 -19.13
N ASN A 155 -19.46 4.89 -19.54
CA ASN A 155 -18.30 5.46 -20.23
C ASN A 155 -17.05 5.46 -19.33
N LEU A 156 -17.21 5.84 -18.05
CA LEU A 156 -16.10 5.84 -17.08
C LEU A 156 -15.53 4.42 -16.90
N VAL A 157 -16.39 3.40 -16.79
CA VAL A 157 -15.96 2.00 -16.70
C VAL A 157 -15.10 1.61 -17.91
N ALA A 158 -15.56 1.93 -19.13
CA ALA A 158 -14.84 1.62 -20.36
C ALA A 158 -13.49 2.35 -20.44
N VAL A 159 -13.45 3.65 -20.05
CA VAL A 159 -12.20 4.44 -20.03
C VAL A 159 -11.22 3.91 -18.99
N CYS A 160 -11.70 3.58 -17.80
CA CYS A 160 -10.85 3.01 -16.75
C CYS A 160 -10.27 1.65 -17.18
N GLN A 161 -11.04 0.81 -17.81
CA GLN A 161 -10.58 -0.48 -18.33
C GLN A 161 -9.52 -0.27 -19.43
N TRP A 162 -9.80 0.58 -20.41
CA TRP A 162 -8.85 0.92 -21.46
C TRP A 162 -7.53 1.49 -20.89
N ARG A 163 -7.63 2.38 -19.89
CA ARG A 163 -6.45 2.95 -19.20
C ARG A 163 -5.60 1.86 -18.57
N GLU A 164 -6.25 0.92 -17.86
CA GLU A 164 -5.56 -0.19 -17.21
C GLU A 164 -4.85 -1.09 -18.22
N ASP A 165 -5.55 -1.49 -19.27
CA ASP A 165 -5.00 -2.35 -20.33
C ASP A 165 -3.83 -1.67 -21.05
N THR A 166 -3.96 -0.35 -21.32
CA THR A 166 -2.89 0.44 -21.95
C THR A 166 -1.69 0.61 -21.03
N ALA A 167 -1.90 0.88 -19.72
CA ALA A 167 -0.85 0.99 -18.74
C ALA A 167 -0.04 -0.32 -18.62
N ARG A 168 -0.75 -1.45 -18.55
CA ARG A 168 -0.14 -2.79 -18.51
C ARG A 168 0.64 -3.10 -19.78
N SER A 169 0.06 -2.85 -20.95
CA SER A 169 0.71 -3.16 -22.24
C SER A 169 1.97 -2.33 -22.48
N ARG A 170 2.03 -1.12 -21.92
CA ARG A 170 3.16 -0.20 -22.05
C ARG A 170 4.13 -0.24 -20.87
N ASP A 171 3.83 -1.04 -19.85
CA ASP A 171 4.57 -1.09 -18.59
C ASP A 171 4.79 0.32 -18.00
N LYS A 172 3.68 1.07 -17.88
CA LYS A 172 3.69 2.46 -17.39
C LYS A 172 2.66 2.64 -16.27
N PRO A 173 2.92 3.57 -15.33
CA PRO A 173 1.91 3.97 -14.35
C PRO A 173 0.62 4.46 -15.00
N ARG A 174 -0.53 4.20 -14.37
CA ARG A 174 -1.86 4.63 -14.88
C ARG A 174 -1.95 6.14 -15.13
N SER A 175 -1.38 6.95 -14.22
CA SER A 175 -1.31 8.41 -14.33
C SER A 175 -0.51 8.91 -15.54
N TRP A 176 0.36 8.07 -16.12
CA TRP A 176 1.09 8.40 -17.34
C TRP A 176 0.29 8.14 -18.61
N ILE A 177 -0.82 7.44 -18.51
CA ILE A 177 -1.74 7.22 -19.63
C ILE A 177 -2.80 8.32 -19.63
N ILE A 178 -3.50 8.48 -18.50
CA ILE A 178 -4.47 9.55 -18.25
C ILE A 178 -4.71 9.68 -16.75
N ASP A 179 -4.77 10.91 -16.24
CA ASP A 179 -5.09 11.20 -14.84
C ASP A 179 -6.56 11.00 -14.52
N ASP A 180 -6.89 10.91 -13.20
CA ASP A 180 -8.25 10.74 -12.68
C ASP A 180 -9.14 11.97 -12.86
#